data_cb5ed401a98034da49736ecd3cc28823
#
_entry.id   cb5ed401a98034da49736ecd3cc28823
#
_cell.length_a   1.000
_cell.length_b   1.000
_cell.length_c   1.000
_cell.angle_alpha   90.00
_cell.angle_beta   90.00
_cell.angle_gamma   90.00
#
_symmetry.space_group_name_H-M   'P 1'
#
loop_
_entity.id
_entity.type
_entity.pdbx_description
1 polymer ?
#
loop_
_entity_poly.entity_id
_entity_poly.type
_entity_poly.pdbx_seq_one_letter_code
_entity_poly.pdbx_strand_id
1 'polypeptide(L)'
;FRPNLLHDFTPSNEIKNFPCPRTVAHVGKLMNIGIPSAIEFETFTGAAGEGFAVELIAYLDICRKLPNPDMVLLKPDTADVPDDPATLYAICGALAKRASEQNVERLVIYANRLPEEFSVLLMTDSQNLEPKIANTRPCVQWMCDHSDVMM
;
A
#
# COMPACT_ATOMS: atom_id res chain seq x y z
N PHE A 1 -1.01 -7.29 8.01
CA PHE A 1 -2.09 -6.48 7.44
C PHE A 1 -3.33 -6.55 8.38
N ARG A 2 -4.14 -7.58 8.37
CA ARG A 2 -5.26 -7.77 9.31
C ARG A 2 -5.24 -9.20 9.86
N PRO A 3 -4.46 -9.50 10.91
CA PRO A 3 -4.31 -10.85 11.43
C PRO A 3 -5.63 -11.43 11.97
N ASN A 4 -6.57 -10.59 12.40
CA ASN A 4 -7.91 -10.98 12.82
C ASN A 4 -8.75 -11.61 11.70
N LEU A 5 -8.46 -11.31 10.42
CA LEU A 5 -9.13 -11.94 9.27
C LEU A 5 -8.57 -13.33 8.93
N LEU A 6 -7.50 -13.78 9.56
CA LEU A 6 -6.95 -15.11 9.34
C LEU A 6 -7.74 -16.22 10.05
N HIS A 7 -8.55 -15.86 11.04
CA HIS A 7 -9.41 -16.79 11.77
C HIS A 7 -10.59 -16.03 12.36
N ASP A 8 -11.74 -16.12 11.69
CA ASP A 8 -13.01 -15.57 12.18
C ASP A 8 -14.07 -16.67 12.13
N PHE A 9 -14.17 -17.41 13.24
CA PHE A 9 -15.14 -18.50 13.37
C PHE A 9 -16.29 -18.06 14.27
N THR A 10 -17.46 -17.86 13.66
CA THR A 10 -18.72 -17.69 14.38
C THR A 10 -19.58 -18.92 14.16
N PRO A 11 -19.91 -19.69 15.24
CA PRO A 11 -20.80 -20.85 15.12
C PRO A 11 -22.15 -20.44 14.50
N SER A 12 -22.54 -21.11 13.42
CA SER A 12 -23.80 -20.87 12.71
C SER A 12 -24.40 -22.20 12.25
N ASN A 13 -25.73 -22.28 12.17
CA ASN A 13 -26.43 -23.39 11.55
C ASN A 13 -26.43 -23.32 10.02
N GLU A 14 -25.91 -22.25 9.45
CA GLU A 14 -25.80 -22.08 8.00
C GLU A 14 -24.50 -22.69 7.48
N ILE A 15 -24.59 -23.31 6.28
CA ILE A 15 -23.40 -23.80 5.57
C ILE A 15 -22.68 -22.61 4.94
N LYS A 16 -21.84 -21.93 5.74
CA LYS A 16 -21.01 -20.82 5.28
C LYS A 16 -19.55 -21.14 5.53
N ASN A 17 -18.71 -20.80 4.56
CA ASN A 17 -17.27 -20.82 4.74
C ASN A 17 -16.83 -19.60 5.54
N PHE A 18 -15.76 -19.75 6.30
CA PHE A 18 -15.15 -18.69 7.11
C PHE A 18 -13.64 -18.71 6.96
N PRO A 19 -12.96 -17.59 7.20
CA PRO A 19 -11.51 -17.54 7.10
C PRO A 19 -10.87 -18.35 8.24
N CYS A 20 -10.00 -19.25 7.85
CA CYS A 20 -9.08 -19.99 8.73
C CYS A 20 -7.77 -20.23 7.97
N PRO A 21 -6.68 -20.63 8.63
CA PRO A 21 -5.40 -20.82 7.94
C PRO A 21 -5.48 -21.73 6.70
N ARG A 22 -6.34 -22.75 6.74
CA ARG A 22 -6.52 -23.67 5.60
C ARG A 22 -7.26 -23.00 4.44
N THR A 23 -8.37 -22.32 4.70
CA THR A 23 -9.17 -21.66 3.67
C THR A 23 -8.42 -20.47 3.05
N VAL A 24 -7.69 -19.70 3.85
CA VAL A 24 -6.81 -18.62 3.39
C VAL A 24 -5.68 -19.18 2.49
N ALA A 25 -5.08 -20.31 2.87
CA ALA A 25 -4.07 -20.98 2.04
C ALA A 25 -4.67 -21.48 0.70
N HIS A 26 -5.94 -21.91 0.69
CA HIS A 26 -6.63 -22.27 -0.56
C HIS A 26 -6.85 -21.05 -1.45
N VAL A 27 -7.27 -19.91 -0.90
CA VAL A 27 -7.38 -18.64 -1.64
C VAL A 27 -6.03 -18.27 -2.27
N GLY A 28 -4.93 -18.36 -1.53
CA GLY A 28 -3.59 -18.11 -2.07
C GLY A 28 -3.23 -19.03 -3.25
N LYS A 29 -3.62 -20.30 -3.22
CA LYS A 29 -3.45 -21.22 -4.36
C LYS A 29 -4.29 -20.81 -5.56
N LEU A 30 -5.55 -20.41 -5.33
CA LEU A 30 -6.45 -19.95 -6.38
C LEU A 30 -5.90 -18.69 -7.05
N MET A 31 -5.38 -17.73 -6.29
CA MET A 31 -4.72 -16.54 -6.83
C MET A 31 -3.51 -16.89 -7.71
N ASN A 32 -2.70 -17.86 -7.31
CA ASN A 32 -1.53 -18.30 -8.08
C ASN A 32 -1.90 -18.99 -9.41
N ILE A 33 -3.09 -19.55 -9.53
CA ILE A 33 -3.60 -20.15 -10.78
C ILE A 33 -4.01 -19.04 -11.78
N GLY A 34 -4.27 -17.82 -11.29
CA GLY A 34 -4.67 -16.69 -12.14
C GLY A 34 -6.16 -16.71 -12.47
N ILE A 35 -7.00 -16.53 -11.47
CA ILE A 35 -8.47 -16.45 -11.65
C ILE A 35 -8.81 -15.13 -12.34
N PRO A 36 -9.72 -15.15 -13.34
CA PRO A 36 -10.25 -13.93 -13.93
C PRO A 36 -10.94 -13.04 -12.88
N SER A 37 -10.71 -11.73 -12.93
CA SER A 37 -11.25 -10.78 -11.95
C SER A 37 -12.79 -10.81 -11.87
N ALA A 38 -13.47 -11.16 -12.97
CA ALA A 38 -14.93 -11.26 -13.04
C ALA A 38 -15.52 -12.32 -12.11
N ILE A 39 -14.76 -13.34 -11.70
CA ILE A 39 -15.22 -14.44 -10.84
C ILE A 39 -14.47 -14.53 -9.51
N GLU A 40 -13.58 -13.57 -9.23
CA GLU A 40 -12.79 -13.58 -7.98
C GLU A 40 -13.67 -13.52 -6.75
N PHE A 41 -14.71 -12.69 -6.76
CA PHE A 41 -15.61 -12.51 -5.62
C PHE A 41 -16.30 -13.82 -5.24
N GLU A 42 -16.95 -14.48 -6.18
CA GLU A 42 -17.65 -15.74 -5.96
C GLU A 42 -16.68 -16.85 -5.54
N THR A 43 -15.51 -16.89 -6.16
CA THR A 43 -14.49 -17.90 -5.89
C THR A 43 -13.91 -17.74 -4.48
N PHE A 44 -13.55 -16.52 -4.08
CA PHE A 44 -13.00 -16.26 -2.74
C PHE A 44 -14.07 -16.36 -1.65
N THR A 45 -15.30 -15.94 -1.95
CA THR A 45 -16.47 -16.14 -1.06
C THR A 45 -16.71 -17.62 -0.81
N GLY A 46 -16.71 -18.44 -1.85
CA GLY A 46 -16.82 -19.88 -1.76
C GLY A 46 -15.68 -20.54 -0.97
N ALA A 47 -14.48 -20.00 -1.04
CA ALA A 47 -13.31 -20.55 -0.35
C ALA A 47 -13.22 -20.12 1.12
N ALA A 48 -13.42 -18.86 1.46
CA ALA A 48 -13.10 -18.29 2.77
C ALA A 48 -14.19 -17.40 3.37
N GLY A 49 -15.35 -17.28 2.73
CA GLY A 49 -16.49 -16.48 3.17
C GLY A 49 -16.48 -15.05 2.61
N GLU A 50 -17.67 -14.45 2.60
CA GLU A 50 -17.94 -13.16 1.94
C GLU A 50 -17.12 -12.01 2.54
N GLY A 51 -17.10 -11.89 3.89
CA GLY A 51 -16.37 -10.81 4.55
C GLY A 51 -14.86 -10.82 4.22
N PHE A 52 -14.26 -12.02 4.16
CA PHE A 52 -12.87 -12.16 3.74
C PHE A 52 -12.67 -11.79 2.26
N ALA A 53 -13.58 -12.23 1.39
CA ALA A 53 -13.50 -11.95 -0.06
C ALA A 53 -13.57 -10.46 -0.36
N VAL A 54 -14.50 -9.71 0.26
CA VAL A 54 -14.64 -8.26 0.12
C VAL A 54 -13.34 -7.53 0.48
N GLU A 55 -12.79 -7.83 1.65
CA GLU A 55 -11.55 -7.20 2.13
C GLU A 55 -10.34 -7.55 1.25
N LEU A 56 -10.26 -8.81 0.79
CA LEU A 56 -9.17 -9.25 -0.07
C LEU A 56 -9.23 -8.55 -1.43
N ILE A 57 -10.41 -8.48 -2.05
CA ILE A 57 -10.57 -7.82 -3.36
C ILE A 57 -10.26 -6.34 -3.27
N ALA A 58 -10.75 -5.65 -2.24
CA ALA A 58 -10.41 -4.24 -2.03
C ALA A 58 -8.88 -4.04 -1.91
N TYR A 59 -8.20 -4.94 -1.22
CA TYR A 59 -6.73 -4.91 -1.14
C TYR A 59 -6.05 -5.17 -2.49
N LEU A 60 -6.53 -6.16 -3.24
CA LEU A 60 -5.97 -6.50 -4.56
C LEU A 60 -6.17 -5.36 -5.56
N ASP A 61 -7.27 -4.64 -5.49
CA ASP A 61 -7.53 -3.48 -6.36
C ASP A 61 -6.53 -2.35 -6.10
N ILE A 62 -6.19 -2.09 -4.83
CA ILE A 62 -5.13 -1.16 -4.48
C ILE A 62 -3.78 -1.65 -5.04
N CYS A 63 -3.44 -2.92 -4.83
CA CYS A 63 -2.18 -3.50 -5.31
C CYS A 63 -2.04 -3.44 -6.84
N ARG A 64 -3.13 -3.62 -7.57
CA ARG A 64 -3.16 -3.58 -9.05
C ARG A 64 -2.97 -2.17 -9.61
N LYS A 65 -3.44 -1.16 -8.87
CA LYS A 65 -3.31 0.26 -9.23
C LYS A 65 -2.00 0.88 -8.73
N LEU A 66 -1.31 0.20 -7.83
CA LEU A 66 -0.09 0.72 -7.20
C LEU A 66 1.04 0.82 -8.22
N PRO A 67 1.59 2.02 -8.48
CA PRO A 67 2.81 2.17 -9.27
C PRO A 67 3.95 1.38 -8.65
N ASN A 68 4.83 0.83 -9.49
CA ASN A 68 6.02 0.13 -8.97
C ASN A 68 6.95 1.13 -8.27
N PRO A 69 7.20 1.01 -6.95
CA PRO A 69 7.99 1.99 -6.20
C PRO A 69 9.42 2.14 -6.72
N ASP A 70 10.02 1.08 -7.24
CA ASP A 70 11.39 1.13 -7.77
C ASP A 70 11.43 1.91 -9.09
N MET A 71 10.38 1.81 -9.91
CA MET A 71 10.23 2.61 -11.12
C MET A 71 9.94 4.08 -10.81
N VAL A 72 9.18 4.35 -9.74
CA VAL A 72 8.97 5.73 -9.24
C VAL A 72 10.31 6.36 -8.85
N LEU A 73 11.13 5.67 -8.07
CA LEU A 73 12.45 6.16 -7.67
C LEU A 73 13.43 6.25 -8.86
N LEU A 74 13.23 5.47 -9.91
CA LEU A 74 14.07 5.56 -11.11
C LEU A 74 13.73 6.77 -11.97
N LYS A 75 12.46 7.13 -12.08
CA LYS A 75 11.94 8.23 -12.92
C LYS A 75 10.91 9.07 -12.15
N PRO A 76 11.30 9.79 -11.09
CA PRO A 76 10.35 10.48 -10.21
C PRO A 76 9.59 11.61 -10.90
N ASP A 77 10.19 12.25 -11.92
CA ASP A 77 9.56 13.34 -12.65
C ASP A 77 8.38 12.91 -13.53
N THR A 78 8.42 11.67 -14.03
CA THR A 78 7.44 11.17 -15.01
C THR A 78 6.62 10.01 -14.48
N ALA A 79 6.95 9.50 -13.30
CA ALA A 79 6.20 8.41 -12.67
C ALA A 79 4.74 8.82 -12.44
N ASP A 80 3.85 7.86 -12.55
CA ASP A 80 2.42 8.06 -12.34
C ASP A 80 2.12 8.43 -10.88
N VAL A 81 1.19 9.38 -10.69
CA VAL A 81 0.69 9.79 -9.38
C VAL A 81 -0.76 9.32 -9.30
N PRO A 82 -1.09 8.37 -8.42
CA PRO A 82 -2.46 7.91 -8.26
C PRO A 82 -3.41 9.02 -7.80
N ASP A 83 -4.66 8.96 -8.27
CA ASP A 83 -5.73 9.87 -7.82
C ASP A 83 -6.44 9.36 -6.57
N ASP A 84 -6.39 8.04 -6.32
CA ASP A 84 -7.10 7.39 -5.22
C ASP A 84 -6.32 7.49 -3.90
N PRO A 85 -6.93 8.02 -2.81
CA PRO A 85 -6.25 8.20 -1.53
C PRO A 85 -5.67 6.91 -0.92
N ALA A 86 -6.33 5.75 -1.11
CA ALA A 86 -5.84 4.49 -0.58
C ALA A 86 -4.57 4.04 -1.31
N THR A 87 -4.51 4.24 -2.62
CA THR A 87 -3.34 3.94 -3.44
C THR A 87 -2.21 4.95 -3.17
N LEU A 88 -2.54 6.24 -2.97
CA LEU A 88 -1.57 7.26 -2.53
C LEU A 88 -0.93 6.88 -1.18
N TYR A 89 -1.73 6.50 -0.21
CA TYR A 89 -1.22 6.03 1.09
C TYR A 89 -0.30 4.81 0.94
N ALA A 90 -0.70 3.85 0.10
CA ALA A 90 0.08 2.64 -0.12
C ALA A 90 1.42 2.92 -0.81
N ILE A 91 1.46 3.81 -1.82
CA ILE A 91 2.72 4.18 -2.49
C ILE A 91 3.64 4.97 -1.55
N CYS A 92 3.11 5.89 -0.73
CA CYS A 92 3.90 6.62 0.27
C CYS A 92 4.58 5.65 1.25
N GLY A 93 3.83 4.70 1.83
CA GLY A 93 4.40 3.70 2.73
C GLY A 93 5.42 2.76 2.04
N ALA A 94 5.21 2.42 0.77
CA ALA A 94 6.14 1.60 0.01
C ALA A 94 7.45 2.33 -0.33
N LEU A 95 7.37 3.64 -0.64
CA LEU A 95 8.53 4.50 -0.90
C LEU A 95 9.29 4.82 0.38
N ALA A 96 8.59 5.12 1.47
CA ALA A 96 9.22 5.39 2.77
C ALA A 96 10.10 4.23 3.25
N LYS A 97 9.66 2.99 3.06
CA LYS A 97 10.47 1.78 3.36
C LYS A 97 11.71 1.63 2.49
N ARG A 98 11.81 2.33 1.37
CA ARG A 98 12.95 2.31 0.45
C ARG A 98 13.81 3.57 0.55
N ALA A 99 13.41 4.51 1.40
CA ALA A 99 14.14 5.75 1.60
C ALA A 99 15.58 5.51 2.07
N SER A 100 16.52 6.22 1.48
CA SER A 100 17.94 6.16 1.81
C SER A 100 18.62 7.48 1.43
N GLU A 101 19.80 7.73 2.00
CA GLU A 101 20.60 8.91 1.64
C GLU A 101 20.91 8.99 0.12
N GLN A 102 20.97 7.84 -0.55
CA GLN A 102 21.32 7.76 -1.97
C GLN A 102 20.15 8.10 -2.91
N ASN A 103 18.91 7.96 -2.43
CA ASN A 103 17.72 8.17 -3.27
C ASN A 103 16.79 9.28 -2.76
N VAL A 104 17.11 9.94 -1.64
CA VAL A 104 16.27 10.97 -1.04
C VAL A 104 15.98 12.14 -1.98
N GLU A 105 16.91 12.53 -2.84
CA GLU A 105 16.67 13.57 -3.85
C GLU A 105 15.52 13.18 -4.80
N ARG A 106 15.54 11.94 -5.27
CA ARG A 106 14.47 11.41 -6.13
C ARG A 106 13.14 11.28 -5.39
N LEU A 107 13.21 10.92 -4.11
CA LEU A 107 12.04 10.86 -3.24
C LEU A 107 11.38 12.24 -3.09
N VAL A 108 12.19 13.29 -2.86
CA VAL A 108 11.73 14.68 -2.77
C VAL A 108 11.09 15.14 -4.09
N ILE A 109 11.69 14.83 -5.23
CA ILE A 109 11.12 15.15 -6.55
C ILE A 109 9.72 14.57 -6.69
N TYR A 110 9.54 13.30 -6.32
CA TYR A 110 8.22 12.66 -6.38
C TYR A 110 7.26 13.23 -5.32
N ALA A 111 7.73 13.47 -4.08
CA ALA A 111 6.95 14.07 -3.01
C ALA A 111 6.32 15.41 -3.41
N ASN A 112 7.08 16.26 -4.11
CA ASN A 112 6.59 17.57 -4.60
C ASN A 112 5.50 17.48 -5.68
N ARG A 113 5.24 16.29 -6.22
CA ARG A 113 4.16 16.04 -7.20
C ARG A 113 2.90 15.47 -6.56
N LEU A 114 2.99 15.01 -5.30
CA LEU A 114 1.87 14.50 -4.55
C LEU A 114 0.99 15.64 -4.00
N PRO A 115 -0.29 15.35 -3.67
CA PRO A 115 -1.06 16.24 -2.81
C PRO A 115 -0.31 16.50 -1.49
N GLU A 116 -0.48 17.69 -0.94
CA GLU A 116 0.33 18.20 0.18
C GLU A 116 0.35 17.25 1.39
N GLU A 117 -0.82 16.70 1.76
CA GLU A 117 -0.95 15.75 2.89
C GLU A 117 -0.11 14.49 2.68
N PHE A 118 -0.08 13.97 1.45
CA PHE A 118 0.70 12.78 1.10
C PHE A 118 2.18 13.07 0.94
N SER A 119 2.55 14.28 0.51
CA SER A 119 3.94 14.74 0.51
C SER A 119 4.50 14.75 1.93
N VAL A 120 3.77 15.36 2.86
CA VAL A 120 4.15 15.40 4.30
C VAL A 120 4.20 14.00 4.89
N LEU A 121 3.20 13.16 4.62
CA LEU A 121 3.17 11.77 5.07
C LEU A 121 4.40 11.00 4.58
N LEU A 122 4.70 11.07 3.28
CA LEU A 122 5.84 10.36 2.68
C LEU A 122 7.16 10.78 3.33
N MET A 123 7.39 12.08 3.48
CA MET A 123 8.66 12.59 4.00
C MET A 123 8.79 12.32 5.50
N THR A 124 7.71 12.44 6.28
CA THR A 124 7.70 12.13 7.72
C THR A 124 7.97 10.65 7.97
N ASP A 125 7.25 9.75 7.26
CA ASP A 125 7.47 8.31 7.39
C ASP A 125 8.88 7.90 6.95
N SER A 126 9.40 8.52 5.89
CA SER A 126 10.76 8.27 5.42
C SER A 126 11.82 8.65 6.45
N GLN A 127 11.66 9.80 7.13
CA GLN A 127 12.56 10.22 8.20
C GLN A 127 12.45 9.33 9.44
N ASN A 128 11.27 8.86 9.78
CA ASN A 128 11.04 7.93 10.89
C ASN A 128 11.70 6.57 10.64
N LEU A 129 11.67 6.07 9.40
CA LEU A 129 12.24 4.78 9.04
C LEU A 129 13.76 4.85 8.77
N GLU A 130 14.25 5.94 8.19
CA GLU A 130 15.66 6.19 7.93
C GLU A 130 16.07 7.61 8.40
N PRO A 131 16.37 7.78 9.70
CA PRO A 131 16.66 9.11 10.29
C PRO A 131 17.83 9.86 9.65
N LYS A 132 18.75 9.16 8.97
CA LYS A 132 19.90 9.78 8.32
C LYS A 132 19.51 10.73 7.20
N ILE A 133 18.38 10.48 6.53
CA ILE A 133 17.92 11.33 5.43
C ILE A 133 17.54 12.74 5.90
N ALA A 134 17.13 12.91 7.15
CA ALA A 134 16.72 14.20 7.71
C ALA A 134 17.83 15.28 7.63
N ASN A 135 19.10 14.86 7.67
CA ASN A 135 20.25 15.77 7.60
C ASN A 135 20.76 15.99 6.18
N THR A 136 20.13 15.39 5.18
CA THR A 136 20.52 15.58 3.77
C THR A 136 20.01 16.91 3.25
N ARG A 137 20.79 17.55 2.35
CA ARG A 137 20.40 18.84 1.74
C ARG A 137 19.01 18.83 1.09
N PRO A 138 18.62 17.79 0.28
CA PRO A 138 17.30 17.74 -0.31
C PRO A 138 16.17 17.70 0.73
N CYS A 139 16.35 16.93 1.79
CA CYS A 139 15.33 16.80 2.84
C CYS A 139 15.19 18.11 3.64
N VAL A 140 16.30 18.74 4.03
CA VAL A 140 16.28 20.05 4.72
C VAL A 140 15.63 21.12 3.89
N GLN A 141 15.95 21.19 2.58
CA GLN A 141 15.32 22.16 1.68
C GLN A 141 13.81 21.91 1.61
N TRP A 142 13.38 20.66 1.43
CA TRP A 142 11.97 20.30 1.40
C TRP A 142 11.24 20.71 2.69
N MET A 143 11.85 20.48 3.88
CA MET A 143 11.28 20.90 5.17
C MET A 143 11.12 22.43 5.28
N CYS A 144 12.08 23.19 4.76
CA CYS A 144 11.99 24.64 4.73
C CYS A 144 10.84 25.12 3.82
N ASP A 145 10.67 24.49 2.66
CA ASP A 145 9.64 24.84 1.69
C ASP A 145 8.21 24.47 2.17
N HIS A 146 8.09 23.51 3.11
CA HIS A 146 6.81 23.03 3.65
C HIS A 146 6.65 23.33 5.16
N SER A 147 7.36 24.32 5.67
CA SER A 147 7.36 24.68 7.11
C SER A 147 5.98 25.04 7.64
N ASP A 148 5.11 25.62 6.81
CA ASP A 148 3.78 26.10 7.19
C ASP A 148 2.79 24.95 7.48
N VAL A 149 3.06 23.76 6.95
CA VAL A 149 2.19 22.57 7.09
C VAL A 149 2.70 21.63 8.18
N MET A 150 3.97 21.77 8.58
CA MET A 150 4.61 20.95 9.61
C MET A 150 4.46 21.51 11.04
N MET A 151 3.85 22.68 11.20
CA MET A 151 3.52 23.30 12.50
C MET A 151 2.08 22.97 12.90
#